data_680b0166d4ef10f0a4f98b50dcef5d38
#
_entry.id   680b0166d4ef10f0a4f98b50dcef5d38
#
_cell.length_a   1.000
_cell.length_b   1.000
_cell.length_c   1.000
_cell.angle_alpha   90.00
_cell.angle_beta   90.00
_cell.angle_gamma   90.00
#
_symmetry.space_group_name_H-M   'P 1'
#
loop_
_entity.id
_entity.type
_entity.pdbx_description
1 polymer ?
#
loop_
_entity_poly.entity_id
_entity_poly.type
_entity_poly.pdbx_seq_one_letter_code
_entity_poly.pdbx_strand_id
1 'polypeptide(L)' 'MSGIRTNAAAVMLGISPNTLRSWERRYGFPQPHRSAGGHRQFALAQIEIGRAHV' A
#
# COMPACT_ATOMS: atom_id res chain seq x y z
N MET A 1 -10.39 -10.78 -7.00
CA MET A 1 -10.20 -9.53 -6.28
C MET A 1 -8.74 -9.19 -6.20
N SER A 2 -8.42 -8.00 -6.59
CA SER A 2 -7.00 -7.62 -6.74
C SER A 2 -6.55 -6.59 -5.71
N GLY A 3 -7.41 -6.17 -4.81
CA GLY A 3 -7.05 -5.14 -3.84
C GLY A 3 -6.31 -5.69 -2.64
N ILE A 4 -5.31 -4.97 -2.18
CA ILE A 4 -4.54 -5.32 -0.98
C ILE A 4 -4.79 -4.22 0.05
N ARG A 5 -5.24 -4.61 1.23
CA ARG A 5 -5.51 -3.66 2.32
C ARG A 5 -4.21 -3.12 2.91
N THR A 6 -4.31 -1.99 3.57
CA THR A 6 -3.15 -1.31 4.16
C THR A 6 -2.32 -2.24 5.04
N ASN A 7 -2.95 -2.98 5.93
CA ASN A 7 -2.20 -3.87 6.84
C ASN A 7 -1.46 -4.95 6.08
N ALA A 8 -2.11 -5.55 5.09
CA ALA A 8 -1.49 -6.58 4.28
C ALA A 8 -0.35 -6.00 3.44
N ALA A 9 -0.54 -4.83 2.88
CA ALA A 9 0.49 -4.15 2.10
C ALA A 9 1.71 -3.87 2.97
N ALA A 10 1.50 -3.40 4.19
CA ALA A 10 2.60 -3.12 5.12
C ALA A 10 3.39 -4.39 5.41
N VAL A 11 2.70 -5.49 5.68
CA VAL A 11 3.37 -6.77 5.93
C VAL A 11 4.20 -7.20 4.73
N MET A 12 3.63 -7.07 3.53
CA MET A 12 4.33 -7.44 2.30
C MET A 12 5.57 -6.60 2.06
N LEU A 13 5.53 -5.33 2.48
CA LEU A 13 6.66 -4.42 2.35
C LEU A 13 7.64 -4.53 3.52
N GLY A 14 7.28 -5.25 4.58
CA GLY A 14 8.14 -5.39 5.74
C GLY A 14 8.19 -4.14 6.61
N ILE A 15 7.14 -3.35 6.63
CA ILE A 15 7.05 -2.12 7.41
C ILE A 15 5.78 -2.12 8.23
N SER A 16 5.68 -1.18 9.18
CA SER A 16 4.46 -1.03 9.97
C SER A 16 3.38 -0.30 9.16
N PRO A 17 2.09 -0.50 9.49
CA PRO A 17 1.03 0.26 8.86
C PRO A 17 1.20 1.78 9.00
N ASN A 18 1.70 2.23 10.13
CA ASN A 18 1.96 3.67 10.32
C ASN A 18 3.01 4.18 9.37
N THR A 19 4.07 3.42 9.17
CA THR A 19 5.12 3.77 8.21
C THR A 19 4.55 3.85 6.80
N LEU A 20 3.69 2.90 6.44
CA LEU A 20 3.07 2.91 5.12
C LEU A 20 2.20 4.15 4.92
N ARG A 21 1.42 4.54 5.93
CA ARG A 21 0.61 5.75 5.86
C ARG A 21 1.47 6.99 5.72
N SER A 22 2.60 7.00 6.40
CA SER A 22 3.57 8.09 6.31
C SER A 22 4.10 8.21 4.88
N TRP A 23 4.43 7.10 4.27
CA TRP A 23 4.92 7.07 2.89
C TRP A 23 3.87 7.60 1.92
N GLU A 24 2.61 7.21 2.11
CA GLU A 24 1.52 7.71 1.27
C GLU A 24 1.44 9.23 1.35
N ARG A 25 1.58 9.77 2.55
CA ARG A 25 1.43 11.20 2.79
C ARG A 25 2.61 12.00 2.28
N ARG A 26 3.82 11.48 2.46
CA ARG A 26 5.04 12.20 2.14
C ARG A 26 5.46 12.05 0.69
N TYR A 27 5.25 10.88 0.12
CA TYR A 27 5.74 10.56 -1.22
C TYR A 27 4.63 10.24 -2.21
N GLY A 28 3.38 10.11 -1.73
CA GLY A 28 2.30 9.65 -2.58
C GLY A 28 2.47 8.23 -3.05
N PHE A 29 3.23 7.42 -2.34
CA PHE A 29 3.52 6.04 -2.71
C PHE A 29 3.45 5.14 -1.48
N PRO A 30 2.93 3.92 -1.60
CA PRO A 30 2.22 3.40 -2.77
C PRO A 30 0.90 4.10 -2.97
N GLN A 31 0.45 4.20 -4.20
CA GLN A 31 -0.78 4.91 -4.52
C GLN A 31 -1.98 4.01 -4.25
N PRO A 32 -2.82 4.34 -3.25
CA PRO A 32 -3.99 3.53 -2.99
C PRO A 32 -5.11 3.85 -3.97
N HIS A 33 -6.01 2.89 -4.15
CA HIS A 33 -7.26 3.16 -4.84
C HIS A 33 -8.39 2.66 -3.95
N ARG A 34 -9.60 3.18 -4.17
CA ARG A 34 -10.73 2.78 -3.36
C ARG A 34 -11.54 1.73 -4.09
N SER A 35 -11.93 0.70 -3.37
CA SER A 35 -12.84 -0.31 -3.89
C SER A 35 -14.24 0.29 -4.02
N ALA A 36 -15.15 -0.49 -4.59
CA ALA A 36 -16.55 -0.05 -4.73
C ALA A 36 -17.17 0.31 -3.38
N GLY A 37 -16.71 -0.29 -2.30
CA GLY A 37 -17.19 0.01 -0.95
C GLY A 37 -16.45 1.16 -0.29
N GLY A 38 -15.53 1.83 -0.96
CA GLY A 38 -14.80 2.95 -0.40
C GLY A 38 -13.60 2.56 0.45
N HIS A 39 -13.21 1.31 0.47
CA HIS A 39 -12.05 0.84 1.23
C HIS A 39 -10.75 1.11 0.48
N ARG A 40 -9.73 1.50 1.23
CA ARG A 40 -8.40 1.70 0.64
C ARG A 40 -7.76 0.37 0.31
N GLN A 41 -7.23 0.28 -0.89
CA GLN A 41 -6.56 -0.92 -1.36
C GLN A 41 -5.38 -0.54 -2.24
N PHE A 42 -4.43 -1.45 -2.37
CA PHE A 42 -3.23 -1.25 -3.17
C PHE A 42 -3.14 -2.33 -4.23
N ALA A 43 -2.67 -1.97 -5.41
CA ALA A 43 -2.40 -2.93 -6.46
C ALA A 43 -1.12 -3.70 -6.14
N LEU A 44 -1.09 -4.99 -6.46
CA LEU A 44 0.09 -5.81 -6.21
C LEU A 44 1.33 -5.24 -6.90
N ALA A 45 1.18 -4.69 -8.09
CA ALA A 45 2.29 -4.10 -8.81
C ALA A 45 2.94 -2.96 -8.02
N GLN A 46 2.14 -2.14 -7.35
CA GLN A 46 2.65 -1.06 -6.50
C GLN A 46 3.46 -1.60 -5.33
N ILE A 47 2.98 -2.66 -4.72
CA ILE A 47 3.66 -3.29 -3.59
C ILE A 47 5.01 -3.86 -4.03
N GLU A 48 5.06 -4.50 -5.17
CA GLU A 48 6.31 -5.07 -5.67
C GLU A 48 7.34 -4.00 -6.02
N ILE A 49 6.90 -2.88 -6.57
CA ILE A 49 7.78 -1.74 -6.82
C ILE A 49 8.36 -1.23 -5.51
N GLY A 50 7.50 -1.08 -4.48
CA GLY A 50 7.96 -0.63 -3.17
C GLY A 50 8.96 -1.58 -2.54
N ARG A 51 8.76 -2.89 -2.67
CA ARG A 51 9.69 -3.87 -2.13
C ARG A 51 11.07 -3.74 -2.74
N ALA A 52 11.14 -3.42 -4.01
CA ALA A 52 12.41 -3.30 -4.69
C ALA A 52 13.19 -2.06 -4.24
N HIS A 53 12.50 -1.08 -3.67
CA HIS A 53 13.10 0.18 -3.26
C HIS A 53 13.25 0.35 -1.75
N VAL A 54 12.80 -0.61 -0.98
CA VAL A 54 12.86 -0.53 0.48
C VAL A 54 14.17 -1.06 1.07
#